data_5db4c6440fa4c1671a1f6935c3444308
#
_entry.id   5db4c6440fa4c1671a1f6935c3444308
#
_cell.length_a   1.000
_cell.length_b   1.000
_cell.length_c   1.000
_cell.angle_alpha   90.00
_cell.angle_beta   90.00
_cell.angle_gamma   90.00
#
_symmetry.space_group_name_H-M   'P 1'
#
loop_
_entity.id
_entity.type
_entity.pdbx_description
1 polymer ?
#
loop_
_entity_poly.entity_id
_entity_poly.type
_entity_poly.pdbx_seq_one_letter_code
_entity_poly.pdbx_strand_id
1 'polypeptide(L)'
;MELKYLLGRTGCIETPMAMVAFYQLSGEELILFDSGREPDPELMELLEREHLRVRAVLCTHLHEDHIANNEVLVSRYGTEIYASKGDIAELFSRDSVPYPILEIGDGETLKIDNAEIQLLPLVGHTEGQTAYVTPDGVCCVGDAIMTEKPLERAKIPYMDDVDESMVSMERLRQTEYPLYVVAHKGVVTREELSRLIDRNIQKELELYDLLRSRIVEPTPLEQVITDFIRGAGVLSQKMVDEGYVRHTAKVRVLALTHAGEFSLVDDMVIPNRFDRSDE
;
A
#
# COMPACT_ATOMS: atom_id res chain seq x y z
N MET A 1 1.24 -7.02 23.79
CA MET A 1 1.95 -6.25 22.75
C MET A 1 3.24 -5.67 23.33
N GLU A 2 4.33 -5.52 22.55
CA GLU A 2 5.63 -4.99 22.97
C GLU A 2 6.30 -4.17 21.88
N LEU A 3 7.22 -3.28 22.27
CA LEU A 3 8.09 -2.54 21.36
C LEU A 3 9.27 -3.43 20.98
N LYS A 4 9.49 -3.60 19.69
CA LYS A 4 10.63 -4.34 19.15
C LYS A 4 11.52 -3.39 18.35
N TYR A 5 12.67 -3.03 18.92
CA TYR A 5 13.66 -2.23 18.20
C TYR A 5 14.33 -3.04 17.10
N LEU A 6 14.48 -2.43 15.94
CA LEU A 6 15.07 -3.04 14.74
C LEU A 6 16.48 -2.52 14.50
N LEU A 7 16.62 -1.18 14.47
CA LEU A 7 17.88 -0.50 14.26
C LEU A 7 17.84 0.87 14.96
N GLY A 8 18.84 1.16 15.78
CA GLY A 8 18.93 2.43 16.49
C GLY A 8 17.66 2.73 17.31
N ARG A 9 16.97 3.81 16.95
CA ARG A 9 15.71 4.25 17.57
C ARG A 9 14.47 3.86 16.77
N THR A 10 14.65 3.13 15.69
CA THR A 10 13.56 2.62 14.85
C THR A 10 13.15 1.22 15.29
N GLY A 11 11.87 0.98 15.38
CA GLY A 11 11.32 -0.31 15.75
C GLY A 11 9.94 -0.58 15.14
N CYS A 12 9.31 -1.64 15.59
CA CYS A 12 7.94 -1.98 15.23
C CYS A 12 7.16 -2.50 16.43
N ILE A 13 5.85 -2.36 16.33
CA ILE A 13 4.83 -2.94 17.21
C ILE A 13 4.08 -3.95 16.36
N GLU A 14 4.15 -5.22 16.74
CA GLU A 14 3.41 -6.26 16.05
C GLU A 14 2.00 -6.35 16.61
N THR A 15 1.02 -6.03 15.76
CA THR A 15 -0.40 -6.22 16.05
C THR A 15 -0.88 -7.55 15.45
N PRO A 16 -2.08 -8.07 15.79
CA PRO A 16 -2.60 -9.30 15.21
C PRO A 16 -2.63 -9.30 13.68
N MET A 17 -2.90 -8.15 13.06
CA MET A 17 -3.17 -8.04 11.62
C MET A 17 -2.16 -7.21 10.85
N ALA A 18 -1.36 -6.37 11.51
CA ALA A 18 -0.44 -5.45 10.89
C ALA A 18 0.86 -5.30 11.68
N MET A 19 1.81 -4.60 11.12
CA MET A 19 3.02 -4.16 11.78
C MET A 19 3.08 -2.64 11.72
N VAL A 20 2.99 -1.99 12.88
CA VAL A 20 3.13 -0.54 13.01
C VAL A 20 4.58 -0.22 13.28
N ALA A 21 5.25 0.44 12.34
CA ALA A 21 6.61 0.88 12.56
C ALA A 21 6.64 2.18 13.38
N PHE A 22 7.73 2.42 14.10
CA PHE A 22 7.93 3.64 14.86
C PHE A 22 9.38 4.13 14.80
N TYR A 23 9.53 5.43 15.01
CA TYR A 23 10.83 6.06 15.32
C TYR A 23 10.71 6.80 16.66
N GLN A 24 11.62 6.54 17.59
CA GLN A 24 11.63 7.20 18.89
C GLN A 24 12.35 8.55 18.82
N LEU A 25 11.61 9.64 18.96
CA LEU A 25 12.14 11.02 18.95
C LEU A 25 12.95 11.34 20.20
N SER A 26 12.36 11.01 21.34
CA SER A 26 12.91 11.22 22.67
C SER A 26 12.57 10.04 23.55
N GLY A 27 12.89 10.11 24.85
CA GLY A 27 12.54 9.04 25.79
C GLY A 27 11.05 8.71 25.86
N GLU A 28 10.17 9.70 25.60
CA GLU A 28 8.72 9.57 25.78
C GLU A 28 7.91 9.78 24.48
N GLU A 29 8.52 10.14 23.37
CA GLU A 29 7.81 10.51 22.14
C GLU A 29 8.20 9.64 20.94
N LEU A 30 7.16 9.23 20.20
CA LEU A 30 7.28 8.43 18.99
C LEU A 30 6.69 9.16 17.78
N ILE A 31 7.28 8.89 16.62
CA ILE A 31 6.61 8.98 15.32
C ILE A 31 6.16 7.56 14.99
N LEU A 32 4.89 7.38 14.59
CA LEU A 32 4.40 6.13 14.00
C LEU A 32 4.34 6.25 12.48
N PHE A 33 4.58 5.13 11.80
CA PHE A 33 4.35 4.96 10.38
C PHE A 33 3.12 4.04 10.24
N ASP A 34 2.00 4.64 9.83
CA ASP A 34 0.64 4.12 9.96
C ASP A 34 0.20 3.93 11.42
N SER A 35 -1.07 3.63 11.65
CA SER A 35 -1.60 3.43 13.00
C SER A 35 -2.33 2.10 13.20
N GLY A 36 -2.24 1.19 12.20
CA GLY A 36 -2.80 -0.16 12.30
C GLY A 36 -4.18 -0.30 11.70
N ARG A 37 -4.65 -1.57 11.65
CA ARG A 37 -5.78 -2.00 10.84
C ARG A 37 -7.14 -1.82 11.48
N GLU A 38 -7.20 -1.88 12.80
CA GLU A 38 -8.45 -1.78 13.55
C GLU A 38 -8.18 -1.03 14.85
N PRO A 39 -9.20 -0.42 15.47
CA PRO A 39 -9.05 0.17 16.79
C PRO A 39 -8.46 -0.85 17.76
N ASP A 40 -7.28 -0.54 18.29
CA ASP A 40 -6.49 -1.48 19.07
C ASP A 40 -6.27 -0.98 20.51
N PRO A 41 -7.07 -1.45 21.47
CA PRO A 41 -6.89 -1.09 22.87
C PRO A 41 -5.51 -1.49 23.42
N GLU A 42 -4.93 -2.60 22.94
CA GLU A 42 -3.61 -3.06 23.41
C GLU A 42 -2.49 -2.12 22.97
N LEU A 43 -2.64 -1.44 21.82
CA LEU A 43 -1.72 -0.38 21.41
C LEU A 43 -1.76 0.78 22.42
N MET A 44 -2.95 1.20 22.82
CA MET A 44 -3.11 2.28 23.81
C MET A 44 -2.55 1.87 25.17
N GLU A 45 -2.82 0.64 25.63
CA GLU A 45 -2.27 0.08 26.88
C GLU A 45 -0.74 -0.03 26.84
N LEU A 46 -0.17 -0.39 25.69
CA LEU A 46 1.27 -0.42 25.49
C LEU A 46 1.87 0.97 25.66
N LEU A 47 1.33 1.97 24.96
CA LEU A 47 1.80 3.35 25.04
C LEU A 47 1.75 3.90 26.46
N GLU A 48 0.67 3.61 27.20
CA GLU A 48 0.53 4.00 28.61
C GLU A 48 1.54 3.32 29.52
N ARG A 49 1.68 2.01 29.40
CA ARG A 49 2.60 1.22 30.24
C ARG A 49 4.04 1.65 30.05
N GLU A 50 4.43 1.98 28.82
CA GLU A 50 5.79 2.44 28.48
C GLU A 50 5.96 3.96 28.65
N HIS A 51 4.93 4.68 29.11
CA HIS A 51 4.91 6.14 29.26
C HIS A 51 5.22 6.89 27.96
N LEU A 52 4.72 6.38 26.84
CA LEU A 52 4.97 6.92 25.50
C LEU A 52 3.79 7.75 24.98
N ARG A 53 4.12 8.76 24.19
CA ARG A 53 3.18 9.60 23.45
C ARG A 53 3.49 9.53 21.97
N VAL A 54 2.45 9.56 21.15
CA VAL A 54 2.62 9.64 19.70
C VAL A 54 2.59 11.11 19.28
N ARG A 55 3.75 11.63 18.88
CA ARG A 55 3.91 13.01 18.40
C ARG A 55 3.29 13.20 17.02
N ALA A 56 3.50 12.23 16.14
CA ALA A 56 2.98 12.23 14.79
C ALA A 56 2.70 10.83 14.28
N VAL A 57 1.75 10.71 13.36
CA VAL A 57 1.56 9.55 12.49
C VAL A 57 1.83 10.00 11.06
N LEU A 58 2.75 9.32 10.39
CA LEU A 58 3.01 9.47 8.96
C LEU A 58 2.30 8.33 8.24
N CYS A 59 1.18 8.61 7.60
CA CYS A 59 0.40 7.61 6.88
C CYS A 59 1.08 7.29 5.55
N THR A 60 1.42 6.03 5.33
CA THR A 60 1.95 5.58 4.03
C THR A 60 0.93 5.77 2.94
N HIS A 61 -0.34 5.59 3.28
CA HIS A 61 -1.54 5.89 2.52
C HIS A 61 -2.77 5.93 3.45
N LEU A 62 -3.95 6.27 2.93
CA LEU A 62 -5.14 6.52 3.76
C LEU A 62 -6.22 5.42 3.62
N HIS A 63 -5.84 4.15 3.44
CA HIS A 63 -6.77 3.04 3.61
C HIS A 63 -7.11 2.84 5.09
N GLU A 64 -8.33 2.38 5.36
CA GLU A 64 -8.87 2.21 6.71
C GLU A 64 -7.98 1.35 7.61
N ASP A 65 -7.33 0.34 7.03
CA ASP A 65 -6.46 -0.57 7.76
C ASP A 65 -5.04 -0.02 8.05
N HIS A 66 -4.79 1.25 7.70
CA HIS A 66 -3.57 1.98 8.04
C HIS A 66 -3.81 3.16 8.98
N ILE A 67 -5.05 3.62 9.10
CA ILE A 67 -5.40 4.84 9.83
C ILE A 67 -6.34 4.58 11.03
N ALA A 68 -6.63 3.34 11.36
CA ALA A 68 -7.70 2.96 12.28
C ALA A 68 -7.55 3.52 13.71
N ASN A 69 -6.34 3.84 14.15
CA ASN A 69 -6.10 4.42 15.47
C ASN A 69 -5.82 5.93 15.45
N ASN A 70 -5.85 6.59 14.29
CA ASN A 70 -5.55 8.02 14.18
C ASN A 70 -6.45 8.87 15.09
N GLU A 71 -7.76 8.64 15.06
CA GLU A 71 -8.72 9.42 15.87
C GLU A 71 -8.43 9.36 17.37
N VAL A 72 -8.18 8.18 17.92
CA VAL A 72 -7.88 8.01 19.34
C VAL A 72 -6.52 8.62 19.69
N LEU A 73 -5.52 8.53 18.82
CA LEU A 73 -4.20 9.14 19.00
C LEU A 73 -4.30 10.67 19.01
N VAL A 74 -5.04 11.24 18.07
CA VAL A 74 -5.31 12.69 18.03
C VAL A 74 -6.04 13.16 19.31
N SER A 75 -7.11 12.46 19.67
CA SER A 75 -7.91 12.81 20.85
C SER A 75 -7.11 12.73 22.14
N ARG A 76 -6.22 11.75 22.27
CA ARG A 76 -5.51 11.45 23.50
C ARG A 76 -4.22 12.25 23.68
N TYR A 77 -3.46 12.40 22.61
CA TYR A 77 -2.10 12.97 22.66
C TYR A 77 -1.96 14.27 21.85
N GLY A 78 -2.98 14.67 21.10
CA GLY A 78 -2.87 15.79 20.16
C GLY A 78 -1.95 15.46 18.99
N THR A 79 -1.88 14.18 18.60
CA THR A 79 -1.03 13.65 17.53
C THR A 79 -1.28 14.37 16.21
N GLU A 80 -0.24 14.78 15.52
CA GLU A 80 -0.33 15.31 14.16
C GLU A 80 -0.39 14.16 13.16
N ILE A 81 -1.36 14.19 12.24
CA ILE A 81 -1.51 13.19 11.19
C ILE A 81 -1.03 13.77 9.87
N TYR A 82 -0.12 13.09 9.20
CA TYR A 82 0.46 13.51 7.93
C TYR A 82 0.15 12.49 6.84
N ALA A 83 -0.20 12.98 5.65
CA ALA A 83 -0.41 12.15 4.47
C ALA A 83 -0.09 12.92 3.18
N SER A 84 0.00 12.21 2.07
CA SER A 84 0.17 12.81 0.75
C SER A 84 -1.07 13.56 0.30
N LYS A 85 -0.88 14.52 -0.59
CA LYS A 85 -1.98 15.28 -1.20
C LYS A 85 -2.94 14.38 -1.98
N GLY A 86 -2.43 13.40 -2.73
CA GLY A 86 -3.25 12.47 -3.51
C GLY A 86 -4.20 11.68 -2.62
N ASP A 87 -3.68 11.06 -1.58
CA ASP A 87 -4.48 10.28 -0.63
C ASP A 87 -5.49 11.13 0.14
N ILE A 88 -5.11 12.36 0.55
CA ILE A 88 -6.04 13.30 1.20
C ILE A 88 -7.22 13.63 0.25
N ALA A 89 -6.93 13.92 -1.02
CA ALA A 89 -7.96 14.23 -2.00
C ALA A 89 -8.88 13.03 -2.24
N GLU A 90 -8.32 11.83 -2.35
CA GLU A 90 -9.08 10.59 -2.52
C GLU A 90 -9.98 10.33 -1.31
N LEU A 91 -9.43 10.37 -0.07
CA LEU A 91 -10.19 10.16 1.15
C LEU A 91 -11.39 11.10 1.21
N PHE A 92 -11.18 12.42 1.07
CA PHE A 92 -12.25 13.40 1.17
C PHE A 92 -13.24 13.39 0.00
N SER A 93 -12.92 12.68 -1.09
CA SER A 93 -13.89 12.44 -2.18
C SER A 93 -14.97 11.42 -1.79
N ARG A 94 -14.69 10.53 -0.84
CA ARG A 94 -15.55 9.39 -0.47
C ARG A 94 -15.98 9.40 1.00
N ASP A 95 -15.21 10.05 1.89
CA ASP A 95 -15.48 10.02 3.33
C ASP A 95 -14.95 11.29 4.02
N SER A 96 -15.12 11.36 5.34
CA SER A 96 -14.56 12.41 6.19
C SER A 96 -14.05 11.80 7.49
N VAL A 97 -12.95 12.35 8.00
CA VAL A 97 -12.40 11.96 9.29
C VAL A 97 -12.55 13.09 10.32
N PRO A 98 -12.74 12.77 11.62
CA PRO A 98 -13.02 13.78 12.66
C PRO A 98 -11.72 14.45 13.19
N TYR A 99 -10.64 14.43 12.41
CA TYR A 99 -9.36 15.03 12.76
C TYR A 99 -8.70 15.68 11.55
N PRO A 100 -7.85 16.70 11.75
CA PRO A 100 -7.11 17.31 10.65
C PRO A 100 -6.02 16.38 10.13
N ILE A 101 -5.82 16.39 8.82
CA ILE A 101 -4.67 15.74 8.16
C ILE A 101 -3.79 16.85 7.58
N LEU A 102 -2.51 16.81 7.89
CA LEU A 102 -1.50 17.72 7.37
C LEU A 102 -0.91 17.13 6.09
N GLU A 103 -0.88 17.94 5.05
CA GLU A 103 -0.27 17.52 3.79
C GLU A 103 1.25 17.46 3.93
N ILE A 104 1.86 16.33 3.53
CA ILE A 104 3.31 16.28 3.35
C ILE A 104 3.67 17.07 2.10
N GLY A 105 4.68 17.94 2.22
CA GLY A 105 5.13 18.76 1.09
C GLY A 105 5.78 17.93 -0.01
N ASP A 106 5.97 18.54 -1.17
CA ASP A 106 6.63 17.93 -2.34
C ASP A 106 8.17 17.77 -2.15
N GLY A 107 8.67 18.01 -0.94
CA GLY A 107 10.08 17.86 -0.61
C GLY A 107 10.50 16.41 -0.40
N GLU A 108 11.80 16.15 -0.47
CA GLU A 108 12.37 14.83 -0.22
C GLU A 108 12.45 14.47 1.27
N THR A 109 12.19 15.43 2.17
CA THR A 109 12.36 15.27 3.61
C THR A 109 11.29 16.00 4.40
N LEU A 110 10.68 15.31 5.37
CA LEU A 110 9.81 15.90 6.39
C LEU A 110 10.56 16.02 7.71
N LYS A 111 10.53 17.21 8.31
CA LYS A 111 11.11 17.44 9.64
C LYS A 111 10.02 17.39 10.70
N ILE A 112 10.20 16.54 11.70
CA ILE A 112 9.39 16.49 12.91
C ILE A 112 10.34 16.62 14.09
N ASP A 113 10.30 17.77 14.77
CA ASP A 113 11.22 18.16 15.83
C ASP A 113 12.69 18.02 15.38
N ASN A 114 13.45 17.08 15.94
CA ASN A 114 14.84 16.81 15.60
C ASN A 114 15.05 15.65 14.62
N ALA A 115 13.97 15.02 14.14
CA ALA A 115 14.05 13.93 13.17
C ALA A 115 13.84 14.44 11.74
N GLU A 116 14.66 13.97 10.83
CA GLU A 116 14.51 14.14 9.39
C GLU A 116 14.08 12.81 8.79
N ILE A 117 12.85 12.74 8.33
CA ILE A 117 12.27 11.56 7.69
C ILE A 117 12.32 11.76 6.18
N GLN A 118 13.02 10.89 5.46
CA GLN A 118 13.03 10.95 4.01
C GLN A 118 11.71 10.42 3.44
N LEU A 119 11.23 11.05 2.37
CA LEU A 119 10.03 10.68 1.65
C LEU A 119 10.42 9.96 0.36
N LEU A 120 9.83 8.81 0.12
CA LEU A 120 9.99 8.04 -1.11
C LEU A 120 8.61 7.75 -1.69
N PRO A 121 8.12 8.56 -2.64
CA PRO A 121 6.84 8.29 -3.31
C PRO A 121 6.89 6.94 -4.03
N LEU A 122 5.92 6.06 -3.72
CA LEU A 122 5.76 4.73 -4.30
C LEU A 122 4.30 4.56 -4.76
N VAL A 123 3.87 5.46 -5.62
CA VAL A 123 2.49 5.52 -6.13
C VAL A 123 2.10 4.25 -6.89
N GLY A 124 0.80 3.97 -6.95
CA GLY A 124 0.22 2.86 -7.70
C GLY A 124 -0.69 1.97 -6.86
N HIS A 125 -0.35 1.66 -5.60
CA HIS A 125 -1.33 1.08 -4.67
C HIS A 125 -2.42 2.11 -4.35
N THR A 126 -2.03 3.34 -4.05
CA THR A 126 -2.88 4.54 -4.10
C THR A 126 -2.16 5.64 -4.89
N GLU A 127 -2.88 6.72 -5.27
CA GLU A 127 -2.31 7.88 -5.96
C GLU A 127 -1.22 8.58 -5.15
N GLY A 128 -1.32 8.51 -3.83
CA GLY A 128 -0.44 9.24 -2.92
C GLY A 128 0.50 8.38 -2.09
N GLN A 129 0.54 7.06 -2.31
CA GLN A 129 1.36 6.20 -1.46
C GLN A 129 2.81 6.65 -1.39
N THR A 130 3.29 6.78 -0.15
CA THR A 130 4.63 7.25 0.17
C THR A 130 5.28 6.33 1.20
N ALA A 131 6.47 5.84 0.90
CA ALA A 131 7.31 5.19 1.90
C ALA A 131 8.11 6.24 2.68
N TYR A 132 8.42 5.92 3.93
CA TYR A 132 9.17 6.78 4.84
C TYR A 132 10.46 6.12 5.28
N VAL A 133 11.56 6.87 5.24
CA VAL A 133 12.85 6.37 5.70
C VAL A 133 13.25 7.10 6.97
N THR A 134 13.45 6.34 8.02
CA THR A 134 13.84 6.86 9.33
C THR A 134 15.29 7.35 9.33
N PRO A 135 15.70 8.22 10.28
CA PRO A 135 17.10 8.62 10.44
C PRO A 135 18.07 7.46 10.63
N ASP A 136 17.59 6.30 11.07
CA ASP A 136 18.40 5.08 11.22
C ASP A 136 18.52 4.28 9.91
N GLY A 137 17.85 4.70 8.83
CA GLY A 137 17.89 4.02 7.53
C GLY A 137 16.91 2.85 7.40
N VAL A 138 15.88 2.76 8.22
CA VAL A 138 14.79 1.78 8.03
C VAL A 138 13.71 2.39 7.13
N CYS A 139 13.34 1.69 6.07
CA CYS A 139 12.33 2.12 5.12
C CYS A 139 10.99 1.45 5.42
N CYS A 140 9.95 2.23 5.73
CA CYS A 140 8.58 1.78 5.95
C CYS A 140 7.82 1.92 4.63
N VAL A 141 7.55 0.80 3.96
CA VAL A 141 7.10 0.79 2.56
C VAL A 141 5.57 0.74 2.39
N GLY A 142 4.81 0.64 3.49
CA GLY A 142 3.35 0.48 3.40
C GLY A 142 2.97 -0.74 2.57
N ASP A 143 2.03 -0.54 1.65
CA ASP A 143 1.48 -1.55 0.76
C ASP A 143 2.03 -1.49 -0.68
N ALA A 144 3.19 -0.83 -0.89
CA ALA A 144 3.88 -0.84 -2.17
C ALA A 144 4.28 -2.25 -2.63
N ILE A 145 4.47 -3.16 -1.68
CA ILE A 145 4.68 -4.61 -1.91
C ILE A 145 3.98 -5.41 -0.82
N MET A 146 3.68 -6.67 -1.13
CA MET A 146 3.17 -7.64 -0.17
C MET A 146 4.21 -8.71 0.14
N THR A 147 4.25 -9.18 1.39
CA THR A 147 4.98 -10.40 1.74
C THR A 147 4.27 -11.65 1.19
N GLU A 148 4.97 -12.78 1.11
CA GLU A 148 4.48 -13.97 0.39
C GLU A 148 3.08 -14.42 0.79
N LYS A 149 2.81 -14.59 2.10
CA LYS A 149 1.50 -15.07 2.56
C LYS A 149 0.33 -14.13 2.27
N PRO A 150 0.42 -12.80 2.53
CA PRO A 150 -0.58 -11.84 2.07
C PRO A 150 -0.78 -11.87 0.56
N LEU A 151 0.30 -11.91 -0.23
CA LEU A 151 0.26 -11.95 -1.69
C LEU A 151 -0.48 -13.19 -2.22
N GLU A 152 -0.24 -14.37 -1.65
CA GLU A 152 -0.95 -15.60 -2.01
C GLU A 152 -2.45 -15.54 -1.68
N ARG A 153 -2.81 -14.89 -0.57
CA ARG A 153 -4.19 -14.74 -0.13
C ARG A 153 -4.96 -13.72 -0.94
N ALA A 154 -4.31 -12.64 -1.35
CA ALA A 154 -4.94 -11.51 -2.02
C ALA A 154 -5.57 -11.87 -3.37
N LYS A 155 -5.26 -13.02 -3.99
CA LYS A 155 -5.74 -13.43 -5.30
C LYS A 155 -5.51 -12.36 -6.38
N ILE A 156 -6.10 -11.18 -6.19
CA ILE A 156 -5.89 -9.96 -6.97
C ILE A 156 -5.47 -8.88 -5.98
N PRO A 157 -4.18 -8.50 -5.92
CA PRO A 157 -3.71 -7.39 -5.08
C PRO A 157 -4.42 -6.09 -5.43
N TYR A 158 -4.76 -5.28 -4.43
CA TYR A 158 -5.35 -3.96 -4.68
C TYR A 158 -4.29 -3.02 -5.26
N MET A 159 -4.66 -2.31 -6.31
CA MET A 159 -3.88 -1.25 -6.95
C MET A 159 -4.83 -0.30 -7.67
N ASP A 160 -4.54 0.99 -7.59
CA ASP A 160 -5.22 2.03 -8.38
C ASP A 160 -4.57 2.20 -9.75
N ASP A 161 -3.26 1.94 -9.83
CA ASP A 161 -2.50 1.93 -11.07
C ASP A 161 -1.43 0.83 -11.04
N VAL A 162 -1.56 -0.16 -11.92
CA VAL A 162 -0.65 -1.30 -11.96
C VAL A 162 0.71 -0.92 -12.56
N ASP A 163 0.72 -0.08 -13.59
CA ASP A 163 1.95 0.31 -14.28
C ASP A 163 2.81 1.17 -13.35
N GLU A 164 2.21 2.15 -12.67
CA GLU A 164 2.88 2.95 -11.64
C GLU A 164 3.33 2.09 -10.45
N SER A 165 2.54 1.08 -10.03
CA SER A 165 2.96 0.14 -8.98
C SER A 165 4.21 -0.63 -9.38
N MET A 166 4.30 -1.11 -10.62
CA MET A 166 5.49 -1.82 -11.11
C MET A 166 6.70 -0.89 -11.18
N VAL A 167 6.53 0.35 -11.65
CA VAL A 167 7.59 1.37 -11.64
C VAL A 167 8.05 1.66 -10.21
N SER A 168 7.12 1.77 -9.26
CA SER A 168 7.41 2.00 -7.85
C SER A 168 8.15 0.83 -7.21
N MET A 169 7.81 -0.41 -7.54
CA MET A 169 8.55 -1.61 -7.12
C MET A 169 10.00 -1.59 -7.63
N GLU A 170 10.22 -1.22 -8.90
CA GLU A 170 11.57 -1.10 -9.45
C GLU A 170 12.35 0.07 -8.85
N ARG A 171 11.70 1.20 -8.53
CA ARG A 171 12.31 2.29 -7.76
C ARG A 171 12.72 1.82 -6.37
N LEU A 172 11.87 1.06 -5.69
CA LEU A 172 12.17 0.49 -4.38
C LEU A 172 13.37 -0.49 -4.45
N ARG A 173 13.48 -1.28 -5.52
CA ARG A 173 14.62 -2.17 -5.79
C ARG A 173 15.97 -1.44 -5.85
N GLN A 174 15.97 -0.19 -6.31
CA GLN A 174 17.20 0.62 -6.43
C GLN A 174 17.67 1.20 -5.09
N THR A 175 16.87 1.10 -4.03
CA THR A 175 17.23 1.60 -2.71
C THR A 175 18.21 0.67 -1.98
N GLU A 176 18.99 1.23 -1.05
CA GLU A 176 20.07 0.50 -0.36
C GLU A 176 19.92 0.58 1.18
N TYR A 177 18.71 0.58 1.68
CA TYR A 177 18.48 0.59 3.12
C TYR A 177 18.72 -0.79 3.73
N PRO A 178 19.24 -0.86 4.98
CA PRO A 178 19.53 -2.14 5.64
C PRO A 178 18.28 -2.95 5.95
N LEU A 179 17.15 -2.29 6.27
CA LEU A 179 15.89 -2.94 6.63
C LEU A 179 14.69 -2.22 6.01
N TYR A 180 13.68 -3.01 5.69
CA TYR A 180 12.40 -2.55 5.19
C TYR A 180 11.27 -3.13 6.03
N VAL A 181 10.30 -2.29 6.41
CA VAL A 181 9.09 -2.71 7.12
C VAL A 181 7.94 -2.72 6.12
N VAL A 182 7.36 -3.89 5.90
CA VAL A 182 6.17 -4.10 5.06
C VAL A 182 4.95 -4.19 5.96
N ALA A 183 3.92 -3.39 5.71
CA ALA A 183 2.80 -3.18 6.64
C ALA A 183 2.08 -4.48 7.03
N HIS A 184 1.81 -5.37 6.08
CA HIS A 184 1.16 -6.66 6.34
C HIS A 184 2.17 -7.76 6.73
N LYS A 185 2.89 -7.54 7.86
CA LYS A 185 3.76 -8.48 8.57
C LYS A 185 5.06 -8.86 7.87
N GLY A 186 5.99 -7.92 7.83
CA GLY A 186 7.35 -8.28 7.47
C GLY A 186 8.37 -7.21 7.80
N VAL A 187 9.49 -7.62 8.43
CA VAL A 187 10.74 -6.86 8.42
C VAL A 187 11.69 -7.67 7.57
N VAL A 188 12.17 -7.07 6.50
CA VAL A 188 12.99 -7.75 5.49
C VAL A 188 14.28 -7.00 5.23
N THR A 189 15.31 -7.74 4.90
CA THR A 189 16.58 -7.20 4.41
C THR A 189 16.47 -6.78 2.95
N ARG A 190 17.47 -6.07 2.44
CA ARG A 190 17.54 -5.71 1.01
C ARG A 190 17.48 -6.92 0.08
N GLU A 191 18.14 -8.03 0.44
CA GLU A 191 18.15 -9.24 -0.38
C GLU A 191 16.75 -9.90 -0.42
N GLU A 192 16.08 -9.95 0.73
CA GLU A 192 14.71 -10.46 0.83
C GLU A 192 13.72 -9.56 0.09
N LEU A 193 13.88 -8.23 0.18
CA LEU A 193 13.09 -7.26 -0.55
C LEU A 193 13.14 -7.53 -2.06
N SER A 194 14.33 -7.71 -2.63
CA SER A 194 14.49 -7.97 -4.06
C SER A 194 13.70 -9.21 -4.50
N ARG A 195 13.75 -10.30 -3.72
CA ARG A 195 12.95 -11.51 -3.98
C ARG A 195 11.44 -11.26 -3.86
N LEU A 196 11.02 -10.47 -2.88
CA LEU A 196 9.60 -10.11 -2.74
C LEU A 196 9.11 -9.27 -3.92
N ILE A 197 9.91 -8.32 -4.38
CA ILE A 197 9.58 -7.52 -5.56
C ILE A 197 9.39 -8.44 -6.78
N ASP A 198 10.31 -9.37 -7.02
CA ASP A 198 10.17 -10.34 -8.11
C ASP A 198 8.86 -11.13 -8.00
N ARG A 199 8.48 -11.56 -6.81
CA ARG A 199 7.22 -12.30 -6.57
C ARG A 199 5.98 -11.43 -6.81
N ASN A 200 6.00 -10.15 -6.39
CA ASN A 200 4.90 -9.21 -6.63
C ASN A 200 4.74 -8.92 -8.12
N ILE A 201 5.84 -8.61 -8.83
CA ILE A 201 5.83 -8.40 -10.28
C ILE A 201 5.36 -9.66 -11.02
N GLN A 202 5.87 -10.83 -10.64
CA GLN A 202 5.46 -12.10 -11.25
C GLN A 202 3.96 -12.35 -11.07
N LYS A 203 3.39 -12.00 -9.92
CA LYS A 203 1.95 -12.11 -9.67
C LYS A 203 1.15 -11.24 -10.62
N GLU A 204 1.59 -10.01 -10.89
CA GLU A 204 0.91 -9.13 -11.85
C GLU A 204 1.00 -9.66 -13.29
N LEU A 205 2.16 -10.19 -13.69
CA LEU A 205 2.30 -10.81 -15.00
C LEU A 205 1.37 -12.04 -15.17
N GLU A 206 1.24 -12.87 -14.13
CA GLU A 206 0.29 -13.99 -14.13
C GLU A 206 -1.17 -13.53 -14.26
N LEU A 207 -1.54 -12.41 -13.62
CA LEU A 207 -2.87 -11.82 -13.72
C LEU A 207 -3.12 -11.22 -15.12
N TYR A 208 -2.13 -10.60 -15.73
CA TYR A 208 -2.21 -10.14 -17.12
C TYR A 208 -2.36 -11.30 -18.13
N ASP A 209 -1.62 -12.39 -17.94
CA ASP A 209 -1.77 -13.59 -18.78
C ASP A 209 -3.16 -14.22 -18.62
N LEU A 210 -3.70 -14.21 -17.40
CA LEU A 210 -5.07 -14.64 -17.17
C LEU A 210 -6.07 -13.76 -17.94
N LEU A 211 -5.94 -12.43 -17.91
CA LEU A 211 -6.79 -11.51 -18.67
C LEU A 211 -6.70 -11.78 -20.17
N ARG A 212 -5.48 -11.88 -20.73
CA ARG A 212 -5.25 -12.20 -22.15
C ARG A 212 -5.94 -13.49 -22.56
N SER A 213 -5.90 -14.51 -21.71
CA SER A 213 -6.55 -15.80 -21.96
C SER A 213 -8.07 -15.75 -21.96
N ARG A 214 -8.67 -14.75 -21.32
CA ARG A 214 -10.13 -14.58 -21.20
C ARG A 214 -10.74 -13.68 -22.26
N ILE A 215 -9.96 -12.80 -22.85
CA ILE A 215 -10.43 -11.82 -23.83
C ILE A 215 -9.98 -12.26 -25.22
N VAL A 216 -10.68 -13.21 -25.80
CA VAL A 216 -10.37 -13.79 -27.14
C VAL A 216 -11.31 -13.27 -28.24
N GLU A 217 -12.42 -12.64 -27.86
CA GLU A 217 -13.41 -12.01 -28.73
C GLU A 217 -13.99 -10.77 -28.05
N PRO A 218 -14.67 -9.87 -28.79
CA PRO A 218 -15.32 -8.70 -28.19
C PRO A 218 -16.25 -9.10 -27.06
N THR A 219 -15.97 -8.64 -25.83
CA THR A 219 -16.67 -9.05 -24.61
C THR A 219 -17.04 -7.81 -23.79
N PRO A 220 -18.27 -7.74 -23.22
CA PRO A 220 -18.63 -6.63 -22.33
C PRO A 220 -17.66 -6.50 -21.14
N LEU A 221 -17.24 -5.27 -20.83
CA LEU A 221 -16.28 -4.97 -19.75
C LEU A 221 -16.68 -5.62 -18.41
N GLU A 222 -17.94 -5.51 -18.03
CA GLU A 222 -18.45 -6.08 -16.78
C GLU A 222 -18.36 -7.62 -16.74
N GLN A 223 -18.50 -8.28 -17.90
CA GLN A 223 -18.31 -9.72 -18.02
C GLN A 223 -16.82 -10.06 -17.92
N VAL A 224 -15.94 -9.32 -18.61
CA VAL A 224 -14.47 -9.48 -18.51
C VAL A 224 -14.03 -9.39 -17.06
N ILE A 225 -14.45 -8.33 -16.34
CA ILE A 225 -14.13 -8.14 -14.92
C ILE A 225 -14.58 -9.34 -14.09
N THR A 226 -15.82 -9.81 -14.27
CA THR A 226 -16.39 -10.94 -13.51
C THR A 226 -15.63 -12.23 -13.80
N ASP A 227 -15.36 -12.53 -15.06
CA ASP A 227 -14.68 -13.76 -15.50
C ASP A 227 -13.20 -13.75 -15.06
N PHE A 228 -12.56 -12.59 -15.07
CA PHE A 228 -11.20 -12.41 -14.54
C PHE A 228 -11.15 -12.66 -13.03
N ILE A 229 -12.03 -12.03 -12.25
CA ILE A 229 -12.08 -12.19 -10.79
C ILE A 229 -12.28 -13.66 -10.42
N ARG A 230 -13.20 -14.36 -11.08
CA ARG A 230 -13.42 -15.81 -10.89
C ARG A 230 -12.22 -16.64 -11.33
N GLY A 231 -11.63 -16.30 -12.46
CA GLY A 231 -10.42 -16.95 -12.98
C GLY A 231 -9.22 -16.83 -12.06
N ALA A 232 -9.10 -15.72 -11.35
CA ALA A 232 -8.07 -15.50 -10.32
C ALA A 232 -8.33 -16.31 -9.02
N GLY A 233 -9.44 -17.04 -8.94
CA GLY A 233 -9.77 -17.91 -7.80
C GLY A 233 -10.62 -17.26 -6.71
N VAL A 234 -11.27 -16.13 -6.99
CA VAL A 234 -12.28 -15.54 -6.08
C VAL A 234 -13.61 -16.22 -6.33
N LEU A 235 -13.99 -17.14 -5.44
CA LEU A 235 -15.17 -18.00 -5.62
C LEU A 235 -16.43 -17.47 -4.93
N SER A 236 -16.28 -16.62 -3.91
CA SER A 236 -17.40 -16.03 -3.18
C SER A 236 -18.10 -14.97 -4.03
N GLN A 237 -19.40 -15.12 -4.28
CA GLN A 237 -20.18 -14.11 -5.03
C GLN A 237 -20.12 -12.75 -4.34
N LYS A 238 -20.20 -12.71 -3.01
CA LYS A 238 -20.05 -11.47 -2.25
C LYS A 238 -18.72 -10.75 -2.61
N MET A 239 -17.60 -11.49 -2.65
CA MET A 239 -16.30 -10.91 -3.00
C MET A 239 -16.20 -10.49 -4.47
N VAL A 240 -16.86 -11.22 -5.38
CA VAL A 240 -16.93 -10.84 -6.81
C VAL A 240 -17.68 -9.53 -7.00
N ASP A 241 -18.65 -9.24 -6.15
CA ASP A 241 -19.47 -8.04 -6.21
C ASP A 241 -18.90 -6.87 -5.39
N GLU A 242 -17.83 -7.10 -4.60
CA GLU A 242 -17.17 -6.04 -3.82
C GLU A 242 -16.54 -4.98 -4.72
N GLY A 243 -16.85 -3.72 -4.42
CA GLY A 243 -16.42 -2.58 -5.23
C GLY A 243 -14.91 -2.50 -5.42
N TYR A 244 -14.13 -2.70 -4.35
CA TYR A 244 -12.67 -2.65 -4.43
C TYR A 244 -12.07 -3.80 -5.26
N VAL A 245 -12.67 -5.01 -5.22
CA VAL A 245 -12.22 -6.15 -6.05
C VAL A 245 -12.51 -5.87 -7.52
N ARG A 246 -13.67 -5.29 -7.82
CA ARG A 246 -14.03 -4.91 -9.18
C ARG A 246 -13.18 -3.77 -9.71
N HIS A 247 -12.91 -2.77 -8.87
CA HIS A 247 -12.04 -1.66 -9.20
C HIS A 247 -10.65 -2.15 -9.62
N THR A 248 -9.96 -2.89 -8.76
CA THR A 248 -8.61 -3.38 -9.05
C THR A 248 -8.56 -4.37 -10.23
N ALA A 249 -9.64 -5.09 -10.52
CA ALA A 249 -9.77 -5.90 -11.73
C ALA A 249 -9.91 -5.01 -12.99
N LYS A 250 -10.73 -3.96 -12.92
CA LYS A 250 -10.94 -2.99 -14.01
C LYS A 250 -9.64 -2.25 -14.36
N VAL A 251 -8.87 -1.83 -13.37
CA VAL A 251 -7.59 -1.14 -13.56
C VAL A 251 -6.64 -1.97 -14.42
N ARG A 252 -6.59 -3.29 -14.23
CA ARG A 252 -5.76 -4.19 -15.06
C ARG A 252 -6.23 -4.30 -16.50
N VAL A 253 -7.54 -4.30 -16.73
CA VAL A 253 -8.08 -4.25 -18.11
C VAL A 253 -7.71 -2.94 -18.78
N LEU A 254 -7.79 -1.82 -18.05
CA LEU A 254 -7.41 -0.50 -18.57
C LEU A 254 -5.91 -0.41 -18.86
N ALA A 255 -5.04 -0.96 -18.00
CA ALA A 255 -3.59 -1.00 -18.24
C ALA A 255 -3.26 -1.73 -19.56
N LEU A 256 -3.85 -2.92 -19.81
CA LEU A 256 -3.66 -3.62 -21.08
C LEU A 256 -4.28 -2.88 -22.29
N THR A 257 -5.32 -2.07 -22.05
CA THR A 257 -5.88 -1.18 -23.08
C THR A 257 -4.92 -0.04 -23.42
N HIS A 258 -4.33 0.58 -22.40
CA HIS A 258 -3.31 1.62 -22.58
C HIS A 258 -2.03 1.07 -23.27
N ALA A 259 -1.68 -0.17 -22.97
CA ALA A 259 -0.59 -0.88 -23.65
C ALA A 259 -0.91 -1.25 -25.12
N GLY A 260 -2.14 -0.98 -25.59
CA GLY A 260 -2.56 -1.27 -26.96
C GLY A 260 -2.89 -2.75 -27.25
N GLU A 261 -2.97 -3.59 -26.21
CA GLU A 261 -3.33 -5.00 -26.38
C GLU A 261 -4.84 -5.19 -26.60
N PHE A 262 -5.64 -4.31 -26.03
CA PHE A 262 -7.09 -4.26 -26.19
C PHE A 262 -7.56 -2.85 -26.58
N SER A 263 -8.76 -2.77 -27.09
CA SER A 263 -9.50 -1.51 -27.29
C SER A 263 -10.77 -1.55 -26.46
N LEU A 264 -11.13 -0.42 -25.85
CA LEU A 264 -12.40 -0.25 -25.13
C LEU A 264 -13.29 0.66 -25.94
N VAL A 265 -14.39 0.13 -26.51
CA VAL A 265 -15.35 0.86 -27.34
C VAL A 265 -16.76 0.50 -26.90
N ASP A 266 -17.58 1.47 -26.52
CA ASP A 266 -18.97 1.30 -26.08
C ASP A 266 -19.10 0.20 -25.00
N ASP A 267 -18.23 0.23 -23.96
CA ASP A 267 -18.13 -0.76 -22.89
C ASP A 267 -17.79 -2.21 -23.35
N MET A 268 -17.33 -2.38 -24.59
CA MET A 268 -16.82 -3.64 -25.11
C MET A 268 -15.29 -3.64 -25.08
N VAL A 269 -14.70 -4.66 -24.49
CA VAL A 269 -13.25 -4.93 -24.57
C VAL A 269 -13.00 -5.80 -25.81
N ILE A 270 -12.23 -5.28 -26.72
CA ILE A 270 -11.96 -5.87 -28.04
C ILE A 270 -10.48 -6.22 -28.11
N PRO A 271 -10.11 -7.50 -28.32
CA PRO A 271 -8.70 -7.85 -28.46
C PRO A 271 -8.16 -7.26 -29.76
N ASN A 272 -7.06 -6.51 -29.64
CA ASN A 272 -6.32 -6.05 -30.80
C ASN A 272 -5.53 -7.24 -31.35
N ARG A 273 -5.87 -7.75 -32.54
CA ARG A 273 -5.11 -8.80 -33.19
C ARG A 273 -3.75 -8.23 -33.54
N PHE A 274 -2.73 -8.57 -32.75
CA PHE A 274 -1.36 -8.42 -33.24
C PHE A 274 -1.20 -9.40 -34.41
N ASP A 275 -1.08 -8.85 -35.60
CA ASP A 275 -0.63 -9.62 -36.76
C ASP A 275 0.84 -10.02 -36.53
N ARG A 276 1.04 -11.23 -35.99
CA ARG A 276 2.38 -11.82 -35.77
C ARG A 276 2.99 -12.29 -37.06
N SER A 277 2.71 -11.63 -38.20
CA SER A 277 3.21 -12.00 -39.50
C SER A 277 4.52 -11.31 -39.91
N ASP A 278 5.17 -10.53 -39.02
CA ASP A 278 6.42 -9.83 -39.31
C ASP A 278 7.52 -10.13 -38.26
N GLU A 279 7.85 -11.43 -38.03
CA GLU A 279 9.14 -11.86 -37.48
C GLU A 279 9.74 -13.00 -38.36
#